data_eccc9a822ae62547a29c8a1c8b1d4f6b
#
_entry.id   eccc9a822ae62547a29c8a1c8b1d4f6b
#
_cell.length_a   1.000
_cell.length_b   1.000
_cell.length_c   1.000
_cell.angle_alpha   90.00
_cell.angle_beta   90.00
_cell.angle_gamma   90.00
#
_symmetry.space_group_name_H-M   'P 1'
#
loop_
_entity.id
_entity.type
_entity.pdbx_description
1 polymer ?
#
loop_
_entity_poly.entity_id
_entity_poly.type
_entity_poly.pdbx_seq_one_letter_code
_entity_poly.pdbx_strand_id
1 'polypeptide(L)'
;MEIQNVDVQKNVMQSNLLTSGRYDFSSCQMDILFMLLASLEKGDDASKEYLIHVKDIKLLIGRDWNYTQLLESTEDLMSRVFQIVKPKSIVQINLFSKVEYYTGTGSFGIKINPDVKHYFFDLKDNFTYFQLVSALNCKSKHAKRLYTIACQHRTYGGFQEWMPIGEFKEILGLKDPKGKEPEQYQNHTDFKNNVLEKAKNQINKYTDIEFDYKFLKRGKAFSHIKILCYNDLSKGKQLTLNLQESPKIQLNTKTVVLSGFSEKQAAKIVANGFPFFEEEKKKMLADITSGKKKIDNTTAYLTKIMQAKGIL
;
A
#
# COMPACT_ATOMS: atom_id res chain seq x y z
N MET A 1 -10.13 -19.18 12.95
CA MET A 1 -9.00 -18.59 12.22
C MET A 1 -9.25 -17.10 12.17
N GLU A 2 -8.57 -16.36 13.05
CA GLU A 2 -8.74 -14.91 13.13
C GLU A 2 -8.18 -14.26 11.87
N ILE A 3 -9.00 -13.47 11.21
CA ILE A 3 -8.61 -12.59 10.11
C ILE A 3 -7.76 -11.51 10.77
N GLN A 4 -6.45 -11.52 10.55
CA GLN A 4 -5.64 -10.34 10.86
C GLN A 4 -6.20 -9.20 10.00
N ASN A 5 -6.94 -8.30 10.64
CA ASN A 5 -7.42 -7.09 9.99
C ASN A 5 -6.21 -6.23 9.63
N VAL A 6 -5.81 -6.24 8.36
CA VAL A 6 -4.84 -5.26 7.88
C VAL A 6 -5.48 -3.89 8.04
N ASP A 7 -4.94 -3.08 8.94
CA ASP A 7 -5.40 -1.72 9.11
C ASP A 7 -5.10 -0.93 7.82
N VAL A 8 -6.15 -0.58 7.12
CA VAL A 8 -6.09 0.11 5.82
C VAL A 8 -5.44 1.48 5.94
N GLN A 9 -5.58 2.11 7.10
CA GLN A 9 -4.98 3.42 7.40
C GLN A 9 -3.55 3.31 7.95
N LYS A 10 -3.03 2.08 8.04
CA LYS A 10 -1.67 1.86 8.55
C LYS A 10 -0.64 2.60 7.71
N ASN A 11 0.19 3.38 8.38
CA ASN A 11 1.39 3.92 7.77
C ASN A 11 2.44 2.80 7.68
N VAL A 12 3.00 2.66 6.51
CA VAL A 12 4.11 1.74 6.25
C VAL A 12 5.41 2.50 6.44
N MET A 13 6.34 1.88 7.14
CA MET A 13 7.70 2.37 7.31
C MET A 13 8.65 1.47 6.52
N GLN A 14 9.48 2.06 5.68
CA GLN A 14 10.53 1.32 4.99
C GLN A 14 11.85 2.07 5.01
N SER A 15 12.96 1.33 4.98
CA SER A 15 14.29 1.92 4.88
C SER A 15 14.45 2.77 3.62
N ASN A 16 15.15 3.91 3.74
CA ASN A 16 15.53 4.73 2.59
C ASN A 16 16.43 3.96 1.61
N LEU A 17 17.15 2.94 2.05
CA LEU A 17 17.88 2.05 1.16
C LEU A 17 16.96 1.28 0.20
N LEU A 18 15.77 0.87 0.67
CA LEU A 18 14.74 0.27 -0.18
C LEU A 18 14.07 1.35 -1.04
N THR A 19 13.78 2.53 -0.46
CA THR A 19 13.11 3.61 -1.20
C THR A 19 13.99 4.18 -2.31
N SER A 20 15.28 4.38 -2.08
CA SER A 20 16.24 4.91 -3.06
C SER A 20 16.99 3.82 -3.84
N GLY A 21 16.76 2.55 -3.50
CA GLY A 21 17.39 1.41 -4.17
C GLY A 21 17.04 1.34 -5.65
N ARG A 22 17.90 0.73 -6.45
CA ARG A 22 17.71 0.53 -7.89
C ARG A 22 17.03 -0.80 -8.13
N TYR A 23 15.77 -0.78 -8.56
CA TYR A 23 15.05 -1.98 -8.93
C TYR A 23 13.87 -1.67 -9.85
N ASP A 24 13.51 -2.64 -10.65
CA ASP A 24 12.33 -2.62 -11.52
C ASP A 24 11.35 -3.71 -11.04
N PHE A 25 10.57 -3.41 -9.99
CA PHE A 25 9.52 -4.31 -9.52
C PHE A 25 8.24 -4.12 -10.34
N SER A 26 7.56 -5.20 -10.64
CA SER A 26 6.20 -5.17 -11.17
C SER A 26 5.21 -4.58 -10.15
N SER A 27 4.03 -4.18 -10.61
CA SER A 27 2.99 -3.67 -9.70
C SER A 27 2.57 -4.73 -8.67
N CYS A 28 2.52 -6.02 -9.08
CA CYS A 28 2.21 -7.13 -8.18
C CYS A 28 3.29 -7.31 -7.10
N GLN A 29 4.56 -7.29 -7.49
CA GLN A 29 5.69 -7.39 -6.56
C GLN A 29 5.68 -6.26 -5.53
N MET A 30 5.38 -5.03 -5.96
CA MET A 30 5.28 -3.89 -5.04
C MET A 30 4.07 -4.03 -4.10
N ASP A 31 2.93 -4.55 -4.56
CA ASP A 31 1.77 -4.82 -3.72
C ASP A 31 2.11 -5.86 -2.64
N ILE A 32 2.79 -6.94 -3.01
CA ILE A 32 3.25 -7.97 -2.06
C ILE A 32 4.22 -7.35 -1.03
N LEU A 33 5.19 -6.56 -1.48
CA LEU A 33 6.15 -5.90 -0.58
C LEU A 33 5.45 -4.93 0.38
N PHE A 34 4.51 -4.12 -0.09
CA PHE A 34 3.80 -3.17 0.76
C PHE A 34 2.91 -3.88 1.78
N MET A 35 2.24 -4.97 1.41
CA MET A 35 1.48 -5.81 2.33
C MET A 35 2.37 -6.45 3.39
N LEU A 36 3.54 -6.96 2.99
CA LEU A 36 4.53 -7.49 3.93
C LEU A 36 4.99 -6.41 4.92
N LEU A 37 5.43 -5.24 4.42
CA LEU A 37 5.87 -4.13 5.26
C LEU A 37 4.78 -3.66 6.23
N ALA A 38 3.53 -3.68 5.80
CA ALA A 38 2.39 -3.35 6.65
C ALA A 38 2.11 -4.41 7.73
N SER A 39 2.57 -5.65 7.54
CA SER A 39 2.40 -6.75 8.50
C SER A 39 3.51 -6.79 9.56
N LEU A 40 4.55 -5.97 9.42
CA LEU A 40 5.66 -5.93 10.36
C LEU A 40 5.27 -5.25 11.67
N GLU A 41 5.72 -5.82 12.79
CA GLU A 41 5.53 -5.27 14.13
C GLU A 41 6.89 -5.10 14.83
N LYS A 42 6.95 -4.10 15.71
CA LYS A 42 8.16 -3.88 16.51
C LYS A 42 8.36 -5.05 17.47
N GLY A 43 9.55 -5.63 17.43
CA GLY A 43 9.89 -6.79 18.27
C GLY A 43 9.61 -8.15 17.64
N ASP A 44 9.14 -8.17 16.39
CA ASP A 44 8.98 -9.44 15.66
C ASP A 44 10.28 -10.24 15.61
N ASP A 45 10.16 -11.56 15.80
CA ASP A 45 11.28 -12.47 15.65
C ASP A 45 11.75 -12.57 14.19
N ALA A 46 13.05 -12.76 13.98
CA ALA A 46 13.61 -12.91 12.64
C ALA A 46 13.10 -14.14 11.89
N SER A 47 12.63 -15.17 12.61
CA SER A 47 12.06 -16.40 12.05
C SER A 47 10.56 -16.30 11.76
N LYS A 48 9.89 -15.20 12.16
CA LYS A 48 8.45 -14.99 11.97
C LYS A 48 8.08 -15.11 10.51
N GLU A 49 7.02 -15.87 10.26
CA GLU A 49 6.38 -15.96 8.95
C GLU A 49 5.19 -14.99 8.89
N TYR A 50 5.17 -14.19 7.85
CA TYR A 50 4.11 -13.21 7.61
C TYR A 50 3.11 -13.77 6.63
N LEU A 51 1.88 -13.98 7.08
CA LEU A 51 0.81 -14.52 6.27
C LEU A 51 0.11 -13.41 5.49
N ILE A 52 0.06 -13.54 4.16
CA ILE A 52 -0.65 -12.64 3.27
C ILE A 52 -1.84 -13.38 2.66
N HIS A 53 -3.04 -12.84 2.85
CA HIS A 53 -4.25 -13.36 2.22
C HIS A 53 -4.54 -12.62 0.91
N VAL A 54 -4.68 -13.36 -0.18
CA VAL A 54 -4.96 -12.81 -1.52
C VAL A 54 -6.26 -12.00 -1.53
N LYS A 55 -7.27 -12.44 -0.74
CA LYS A 55 -8.52 -11.70 -0.55
C LYS A 55 -8.33 -10.30 0.04
N ASP A 56 -7.32 -10.11 0.91
CA ASP A 56 -7.06 -8.82 1.54
C ASP A 56 -6.48 -7.84 0.51
N ILE A 57 -5.60 -8.31 -0.38
CA ILE A 57 -5.10 -7.52 -1.51
C ILE A 57 -6.28 -7.08 -2.39
N LYS A 58 -7.17 -8.01 -2.76
CA LYS A 58 -8.38 -7.72 -3.56
C LYS A 58 -9.30 -6.71 -2.86
N LEU A 59 -9.54 -6.88 -1.55
CA LEU A 59 -10.37 -5.99 -0.76
C LEU A 59 -9.79 -4.57 -0.66
N LEU A 60 -8.46 -4.44 -0.57
CA LEU A 60 -7.79 -3.15 -0.40
C LEU A 60 -7.70 -2.34 -1.69
N ILE A 61 -7.47 -3.00 -2.82
CA ILE A 61 -7.14 -2.32 -4.09
C ILE A 61 -8.13 -2.61 -5.22
N GLY A 62 -9.12 -3.47 -4.99
CA GLY A 62 -10.09 -3.87 -6.01
C GLY A 62 -9.48 -4.64 -7.20
N ARG A 63 -8.20 -5.08 -7.08
CA ARG A 63 -7.53 -5.91 -8.09
C ARG A 63 -7.52 -7.36 -7.68
N ASP A 64 -7.66 -8.21 -8.67
CA ASP A 64 -7.58 -9.66 -8.53
C ASP A 64 -6.26 -10.12 -9.13
N TRP A 65 -5.26 -10.33 -8.25
CA TRP A 65 -4.04 -11.02 -8.66
C TRP A 65 -4.33 -12.51 -8.65
N ASN A 66 -4.25 -13.15 -9.81
CA ASN A 66 -4.45 -14.60 -9.87
C ASN A 66 -3.24 -15.34 -9.26
N TYR A 67 -3.44 -16.63 -8.96
CA TYR A 67 -2.43 -17.46 -8.31
C TYR A 67 -1.11 -17.51 -9.08
N THR A 68 -1.17 -17.66 -10.40
CA THR A 68 0.02 -17.72 -11.26
C THR A 68 0.83 -16.42 -11.21
N GLN A 69 0.15 -15.26 -11.30
CA GLN A 69 0.80 -13.95 -11.20
C GLN A 69 1.49 -13.74 -9.84
N LEU A 70 0.85 -14.19 -8.75
CA LEU A 70 1.44 -14.10 -7.41
C LEU A 70 2.65 -15.02 -7.29
N LEU A 71 2.54 -16.27 -7.77
CA LEU A 71 3.63 -17.24 -7.75
C LEU A 71 4.85 -16.74 -8.53
N GLU A 72 4.67 -16.32 -9.78
CA GLU A 72 5.72 -15.75 -10.62
C GLU A 72 6.33 -14.49 -9.99
N SER A 73 5.49 -13.63 -9.40
CA SER A 73 5.96 -12.41 -8.73
C SER A 73 6.82 -12.70 -7.50
N THR A 74 6.45 -13.69 -6.70
CA THR A 74 7.25 -14.07 -5.51
C THR A 74 8.51 -14.83 -5.90
N GLU A 75 8.48 -15.67 -6.91
CA GLU A 75 9.65 -16.35 -7.46
C GLU A 75 10.68 -15.34 -7.98
N ASP A 76 10.23 -14.36 -8.77
CA ASP A 76 11.11 -13.28 -9.27
C ASP A 76 11.65 -12.42 -8.12
N LEU A 77 10.85 -12.10 -7.09
CA LEU A 77 11.33 -11.40 -5.90
C LEU A 77 12.40 -12.19 -5.13
N MET A 78 12.24 -13.50 -5.01
CA MET A 78 13.21 -14.37 -4.34
C MET A 78 14.51 -14.53 -5.15
N SER A 79 14.46 -14.47 -6.47
CA SER A 79 15.64 -14.56 -7.34
C SER A 79 16.51 -13.30 -7.31
N ARG A 80 15.96 -12.17 -6.85
CA ARG A 80 16.67 -10.88 -6.87
C ARG A 80 17.69 -10.76 -5.77
N VAL A 81 18.91 -10.41 -6.17
CA VAL A 81 20.02 -10.13 -5.28
C VAL A 81 20.17 -8.63 -5.09
N PHE A 82 20.09 -8.19 -3.84
CA PHE A 82 20.37 -6.81 -3.46
C PHE A 82 21.86 -6.68 -3.13
N GLN A 83 22.48 -5.62 -3.64
CA GLN A 83 23.86 -5.30 -3.34
C GLN A 83 23.92 -4.12 -2.38
N ILE A 84 24.59 -4.34 -1.25
CA ILE A 84 24.84 -3.32 -0.25
C ILE A 84 26.33 -3.03 -0.25
N VAL A 85 26.68 -1.83 -0.72
CA VAL A 85 28.06 -1.38 -0.77
C VAL A 85 28.44 -0.81 0.59
N LYS A 86 29.44 -1.40 1.23
CA LYS A 86 30.09 -0.93 2.47
C LYS A 86 31.49 -0.40 2.15
N PRO A 87 32.13 0.39 3.03
CA PRO A 87 33.45 0.95 2.76
C PRO A 87 34.54 -0.07 2.41
N LYS A 88 34.41 -1.31 2.88
CA LYS A 88 35.42 -2.37 2.67
C LYS A 88 34.85 -3.69 2.13
N SER A 89 33.57 -3.72 1.77
CA SER A 89 32.92 -4.96 1.28
C SER A 89 31.68 -4.67 0.45
N ILE A 90 31.27 -5.62 -0.37
CA ILE A 90 29.99 -5.66 -1.05
C ILE A 90 29.25 -6.88 -0.53
N VAL A 91 28.06 -6.66 0.05
CA VAL A 91 27.17 -7.74 0.49
C VAL A 91 26.13 -7.97 -0.59
N GLN A 92 25.97 -9.23 -1.02
CA GLN A 92 24.92 -9.67 -1.93
C GLN A 92 23.93 -10.53 -1.14
N ILE A 93 22.66 -10.16 -1.15
CA ILE A 93 21.66 -10.76 -0.30
C ILE A 93 20.27 -10.73 -0.92
N ASN A 94 19.46 -11.76 -0.66
CA ASN A 94 18.06 -11.84 -1.05
C ASN A 94 17.18 -11.32 0.10
N LEU A 95 16.06 -10.68 -0.23
CA LEU A 95 15.14 -10.15 0.80
C LEU A 95 14.40 -11.24 1.56
N PHE A 96 14.04 -12.32 0.87
CA PHE A 96 13.23 -13.41 1.43
C PHE A 96 14.03 -14.70 1.52
N SER A 97 13.88 -15.41 2.62
CA SER A 97 14.46 -16.75 2.81
C SER A 97 13.49 -17.85 2.40
N LYS A 98 12.17 -17.59 2.44
CA LYS A 98 11.13 -18.57 2.09
C LYS A 98 9.86 -17.86 1.67
N VAL A 99 9.17 -18.42 0.66
CA VAL A 99 7.76 -18.15 0.38
C VAL A 99 7.05 -19.51 0.26
N GLU A 100 5.92 -19.66 0.95
CA GLU A 100 5.13 -20.90 0.98
C GLU A 100 3.66 -20.61 0.68
N TYR A 101 3.12 -21.27 -0.32
CA TYR A 101 1.71 -21.15 -0.71
C TYR A 101 0.88 -22.27 -0.06
N TYR A 102 -0.18 -21.89 0.66
CA TYR A 102 -1.05 -22.83 1.36
C TYR A 102 -2.24 -23.21 0.50
N THR A 103 -2.29 -24.46 0.06
CA THR A 103 -3.35 -24.97 -0.82
C THR A 103 -4.73 -24.85 -0.15
N GLY A 104 -5.71 -24.33 -0.89
CA GLY A 104 -7.10 -24.22 -0.41
C GLY A 104 -7.39 -23.06 0.55
N THR A 105 -6.37 -22.31 1.00
CA THR A 105 -6.56 -21.22 1.96
C THR A 105 -6.62 -19.83 1.31
N GLY A 106 -6.17 -19.71 0.06
CA GLY A 106 -6.02 -18.42 -0.62
C GLY A 106 -5.00 -17.50 0.05
N SER A 107 -3.95 -18.08 0.65
CA SER A 107 -2.91 -17.36 1.37
C SER A 107 -1.53 -17.91 1.09
N PHE A 108 -0.51 -17.09 1.33
CA PHE A 108 0.89 -17.49 1.30
C PHE A 108 1.66 -16.82 2.43
N GLY A 109 2.66 -17.52 2.95
CA GLY A 109 3.56 -17.06 3.99
C GLY A 109 4.89 -16.59 3.42
N ILE A 110 5.44 -15.49 3.95
CA ILE A 110 6.76 -14.97 3.61
C ILE A 110 7.63 -14.95 4.85
N LYS A 111 8.84 -15.50 4.75
CA LYS A 111 9.91 -15.29 5.74
C LYS A 111 10.96 -14.35 5.18
N ILE A 112 11.24 -13.29 5.95
CA ILE A 112 12.30 -12.34 5.61
C ILE A 112 13.65 -13.02 5.91
N ASN A 113 14.64 -12.77 5.06
CA ASN A 113 15.99 -13.21 5.35
C ASN A 113 16.52 -12.53 6.64
N PRO A 114 16.94 -13.28 7.66
CA PRO A 114 17.40 -12.72 8.93
C PRO A 114 18.49 -11.66 8.78
N ASP A 115 19.38 -11.82 7.80
CA ASP A 115 20.52 -10.91 7.58
C ASP A 115 20.10 -9.54 7.01
N VAL A 116 18.87 -9.41 6.47
CA VAL A 116 18.31 -8.12 6.03
C VAL A 116 17.33 -7.51 7.03
N LYS A 117 17.12 -8.16 8.17
CA LYS A 117 16.16 -7.71 9.20
C LYS A 117 16.32 -6.23 9.55
N HIS A 118 17.55 -5.75 9.71
CA HIS A 118 17.85 -4.37 10.06
C HIS A 118 17.45 -3.33 8.98
N TYR A 119 17.12 -3.76 7.75
CA TYR A 119 16.58 -2.88 6.71
C TYR A 119 15.05 -2.78 6.74
N PHE A 120 14.39 -3.65 7.52
CA PHE A 120 12.94 -3.69 7.67
C PHE A 120 12.47 -3.27 9.06
N PHE A 121 13.29 -3.54 10.10
CA PHE A 121 12.96 -3.35 11.50
C PHE A 121 13.91 -2.36 12.16
N ASP A 122 13.49 -1.82 13.31
CA ASP A 122 14.29 -0.95 14.18
C ASP A 122 14.93 0.24 13.44
N LEU A 123 14.21 0.76 12.44
CA LEU A 123 14.64 1.91 11.66
C LEU A 123 14.57 3.16 12.54
N LYS A 124 15.69 3.54 13.15
CA LYS A 124 15.79 4.75 13.98
C LYS A 124 15.90 6.01 13.13
N ASP A 125 16.67 5.90 12.05
CA ASP A 125 16.96 6.98 11.12
C ASP A 125 16.90 6.46 9.68
N ASN A 126 16.79 7.38 8.70
CA ASN A 126 16.83 7.05 7.27
C ASN A 126 15.71 6.11 6.81
N PHE A 127 14.47 6.43 7.19
CA PHE A 127 13.29 5.72 6.76
C PHE A 127 12.27 6.64 6.06
N THR A 128 11.42 6.02 5.27
CA THR A 128 10.29 6.67 4.58
C THR A 128 8.99 6.17 5.18
N TYR A 129 8.10 7.11 5.52
CA TYR A 129 6.71 6.82 5.87
C TYR A 129 5.78 7.12 4.69
N PHE A 130 4.86 6.21 4.42
CA PHE A 130 3.80 6.40 3.46
C PHE A 130 2.54 5.62 3.85
N GLN A 131 1.39 6.04 3.36
CA GLN A 131 0.13 5.34 3.62
C GLN A 131 0.01 4.10 2.74
N LEU A 132 -0.31 2.94 3.36
CA LEU A 132 -0.51 1.68 2.65
C LEU A 132 -1.57 1.80 1.55
N VAL A 133 -2.75 2.34 1.90
CA VAL A 133 -3.86 2.50 0.96
C VAL A 133 -3.49 3.37 -0.24
N SER A 134 -2.75 4.46 -0.01
CA SER A 134 -2.28 5.35 -1.07
C SER A 134 -1.33 4.63 -2.03
N ALA A 135 -0.36 3.89 -1.50
CA ALA A 135 0.58 3.11 -2.29
C ALA A 135 -0.11 2.02 -3.12
N LEU A 136 -1.06 1.31 -2.49
CA LEU A 136 -1.81 0.24 -3.15
C LEU A 136 -2.77 0.78 -4.23
N ASN A 137 -3.40 1.94 -4.04
CA ASN A 137 -4.31 2.56 -5.01
C ASN A 137 -3.59 3.05 -6.29
N CYS A 138 -2.29 3.32 -6.24
CA CYS A 138 -1.51 3.52 -7.45
C CYS A 138 -1.49 2.25 -8.30
N LYS A 139 -1.95 2.32 -9.57
CA LYS A 139 -2.09 1.12 -10.42
C LYS A 139 -0.80 0.74 -11.13
N SER A 140 -0.01 1.72 -11.54
CA SER A 140 1.22 1.46 -12.28
C SER A 140 2.42 1.31 -11.36
N LYS A 141 3.39 0.46 -11.76
CA LYS A 141 4.67 0.31 -11.05
C LYS A 141 5.38 1.67 -10.87
N HIS A 142 5.33 2.52 -11.88
CA HIS A 142 5.96 3.83 -11.83
C HIS A 142 5.28 4.77 -10.82
N ALA A 143 3.94 4.77 -10.76
CA ALA A 143 3.22 5.58 -9.79
C ALA A 143 3.50 5.13 -8.35
N LYS A 144 3.50 3.82 -8.08
CA LYS A 144 3.88 3.26 -6.77
C LYS A 144 5.29 3.68 -6.37
N ARG A 145 6.22 3.55 -7.31
CA ARG A 145 7.63 3.88 -7.09
C ARG A 145 7.83 5.36 -6.83
N LEU A 146 7.26 6.22 -7.67
CA LEU A 146 7.36 7.67 -7.54
C LEU A 146 6.65 8.20 -6.30
N TYR A 147 5.55 7.57 -5.89
CA TYR A 147 4.87 7.89 -4.63
C TYR A 147 5.78 7.65 -3.41
N THR A 148 6.42 6.48 -3.31
CA THR A 148 7.32 6.19 -2.18
C THR A 148 8.55 7.10 -2.18
N ILE A 149 9.15 7.39 -3.34
CA ILE A 149 10.26 8.35 -3.48
C ILE A 149 9.81 9.76 -3.07
N ALA A 150 8.64 10.20 -3.51
CA ALA A 150 8.11 11.51 -3.14
C ALA A 150 7.87 11.60 -1.62
N CYS A 151 7.33 10.56 -1.00
CA CYS A 151 7.14 10.49 0.46
C CYS A 151 8.46 10.61 1.23
N GLN A 152 9.56 10.07 0.72
CA GLN A 152 10.89 10.21 1.32
C GLN A 152 11.32 11.69 1.44
N HIS A 153 10.94 12.50 0.49
CA HIS A 153 11.36 13.89 0.39
C HIS A 153 10.25 14.91 0.73
N ARG A 154 9.07 14.42 1.18
CA ARG A 154 7.90 15.29 1.39
C ARG A 154 8.12 16.38 2.43
N THR A 155 8.91 16.11 3.48
CA THR A 155 9.21 17.08 4.54
C THR A 155 9.92 18.33 4.00
N TYR A 156 10.66 18.17 2.90
CA TYR A 156 11.42 19.25 2.24
C TYR A 156 10.70 19.82 1.01
N GLY A 157 9.45 19.41 0.75
CA GLY A 157 8.71 19.83 -0.45
C GLY A 157 9.19 19.17 -1.74
N GLY A 158 9.94 18.07 -1.66
CA GLY A 158 10.52 17.33 -2.76
C GLY A 158 12.05 17.26 -2.73
N PHE A 159 12.66 17.00 -3.87
CA PHE A 159 14.12 16.99 -3.99
C PHE A 159 14.72 18.36 -3.67
N GLN A 160 15.77 18.39 -2.86
CA GLN A 160 16.48 19.64 -2.58
C GLN A 160 17.31 20.06 -3.80
N GLU A 161 18.00 19.12 -4.42
CA GLU A 161 18.88 19.32 -5.56
C GLU A 161 18.27 18.81 -6.87
N TRP A 162 18.82 19.30 -7.98
CA TRP A 162 18.50 18.80 -9.31
C TRP A 162 19.24 17.49 -9.58
N MET A 163 18.50 16.43 -9.86
CA MET A 163 19.05 15.12 -10.15
C MET A 163 19.23 14.92 -11.66
N PRO A 164 20.37 14.39 -12.15
CA PRO A 164 20.52 13.99 -13.54
C PRO A 164 19.42 13.00 -13.96
N ILE A 165 18.81 13.19 -15.15
CA ILE A 165 17.72 12.32 -15.62
C ILE A 165 18.19 10.86 -15.74
N GLY A 166 19.46 10.64 -16.15
CA GLY A 166 20.03 9.29 -16.24
C GLY A 166 20.05 8.57 -14.88
N GLU A 167 20.50 9.26 -13.83
CA GLU A 167 20.52 8.73 -12.46
C GLU A 167 19.10 8.48 -11.95
N PHE A 168 18.18 9.40 -12.22
CA PHE A 168 16.77 9.22 -11.85
C PHE A 168 16.13 7.99 -12.52
N LYS A 169 16.43 7.77 -13.80
CA LYS A 169 16.00 6.55 -14.51
C LYS A 169 16.64 5.28 -13.93
N GLU A 170 17.88 5.35 -13.48
CA GLU A 170 18.52 4.21 -12.78
C GLU A 170 17.80 3.85 -11.47
N ILE A 171 17.44 4.85 -10.67
CA ILE A 171 16.65 4.66 -9.45
C ILE A 171 15.28 4.02 -9.76
N LEU A 172 14.67 4.41 -10.88
CA LEU A 172 13.39 3.83 -11.31
C LEU A 172 13.54 2.44 -11.98
N GLY A 173 14.74 1.91 -12.12
CA GLY A 173 15.01 0.67 -12.82
C GLY A 173 14.82 0.74 -14.35
N LEU A 174 14.79 1.93 -14.92
CA LEU A 174 14.60 2.16 -16.37
C LEU A 174 15.91 2.20 -17.15
N LYS A 175 17.03 2.27 -16.46
CA LYS A 175 18.36 2.28 -17.01
C LYS A 175 19.30 1.45 -16.16
N ASP A 176 19.99 0.51 -16.80
CA ASP A 176 21.04 -0.27 -16.13
C ASP A 176 22.31 0.57 -16.02
N PRO A 177 22.83 0.84 -14.80
CA PRO A 177 24.06 1.60 -14.62
C PRO A 177 25.30 0.92 -15.22
N LYS A 178 25.24 -0.41 -15.44
CA LYS A 178 26.31 -1.19 -16.08
C LYS A 178 26.18 -1.26 -17.60
N GLY A 179 25.07 -0.72 -18.16
CA GLY A 179 24.83 -0.70 -19.60
C GLY A 179 24.61 -2.07 -20.24
N LYS A 180 24.33 -3.11 -19.46
CA LYS A 180 24.08 -4.47 -19.98
C LYS A 180 22.70 -4.61 -20.60
N GLU A 181 21.72 -3.87 -20.08
CA GLU A 181 20.36 -3.87 -20.56
C GLU A 181 20.02 -2.55 -21.27
N PRO A 182 19.18 -2.58 -22.32
CA PRO A 182 18.80 -1.37 -23.01
C PRO A 182 18.00 -0.43 -22.10
N GLU A 183 18.30 0.86 -22.18
CA GLU A 183 17.55 1.89 -21.46
C GLU A 183 16.09 1.92 -21.95
N GLN A 184 15.15 1.89 -21.02
CA GLN A 184 13.72 2.05 -21.31
C GLN A 184 13.38 3.55 -21.44
N TYR A 185 12.40 3.87 -22.27
CA TYR A 185 11.96 5.27 -22.51
C TYR A 185 13.12 6.21 -22.83
N GLN A 186 13.97 5.84 -23.79
CA GLN A 186 15.13 6.67 -24.21
C GLN A 186 14.67 8.06 -24.65
N ASN A 187 13.54 8.13 -25.37
CA ASN A 187 12.97 9.41 -25.79
C ASN A 187 12.40 10.16 -24.57
N HIS A 188 12.77 11.44 -24.46
CA HIS A 188 12.31 12.30 -23.35
C HIS A 188 10.78 12.46 -23.33
N THR A 189 10.13 12.57 -24.48
CA THR A 189 8.68 12.70 -24.58
C THR A 189 8.00 11.43 -24.07
N ASP A 190 8.53 10.25 -24.41
CA ASP A 190 8.01 8.97 -23.96
C ASP A 190 8.20 8.80 -22.45
N PHE A 191 9.37 9.16 -21.94
CA PHE A 191 9.63 9.15 -20.49
C PHE A 191 8.66 10.08 -19.75
N LYS A 192 8.50 11.31 -20.23
CA LYS A 192 7.57 12.27 -19.66
C LYS A 192 6.15 11.72 -19.66
N ASN A 193 5.62 11.30 -20.81
CA ASN A 193 4.21 10.98 -20.96
C ASN A 193 3.84 9.62 -20.36
N ASN A 194 4.69 8.60 -20.52
CA ASN A 194 4.40 7.23 -20.10
C ASN A 194 4.82 6.91 -18.68
N VAL A 195 5.76 7.63 -18.12
CA VAL A 195 6.22 7.42 -16.74
C VAL A 195 5.73 8.54 -15.84
N LEU A 196 6.14 9.78 -16.09
CA LEU A 196 5.91 10.89 -15.14
C LEU A 196 4.47 11.38 -15.13
N GLU A 197 3.87 11.69 -16.29
CA GLU A 197 2.49 12.21 -16.35
C GLU A 197 1.48 11.15 -15.89
N LYS A 198 1.64 9.89 -16.30
CA LYS A 198 0.77 8.81 -15.84
C LYS A 198 0.88 8.60 -14.33
N ALA A 199 2.08 8.71 -13.78
CA ALA A 199 2.30 8.59 -12.34
C ALA A 199 1.73 9.82 -11.60
N LYS A 200 2.00 11.03 -12.07
CA LYS A 200 1.47 12.28 -11.51
C LYS A 200 -0.07 12.23 -11.41
N ASN A 201 -0.74 11.83 -12.49
CA ASN A 201 -2.19 11.72 -12.51
C ASN A 201 -2.72 10.71 -11.48
N GLN A 202 -2.03 9.57 -11.30
CA GLN A 202 -2.44 8.56 -10.32
C GLN A 202 -2.15 9.01 -8.89
N ILE A 203 -0.96 9.52 -8.63
CA ILE A 203 -0.56 10.00 -7.30
C ILE A 203 -1.50 11.12 -6.86
N ASN A 204 -1.70 12.14 -7.69
CA ASN A 204 -2.55 13.28 -7.37
C ASN A 204 -4.03 12.91 -7.23
N LYS A 205 -4.49 11.82 -7.82
CA LYS A 205 -5.87 11.35 -7.70
C LYS A 205 -6.10 10.43 -6.50
N TYR A 206 -5.13 9.56 -6.19
CA TYR A 206 -5.37 8.41 -5.32
C TYR A 206 -4.53 8.40 -4.03
N THR A 207 -3.69 9.41 -3.78
CA THR A 207 -2.81 9.44 -2.61
C THR A 207 -2.96 10.70 -1.77
N ASP A 208 -2.34 10.69 -0.60
CA ASP A 208 -2.31 11.74 0.41
C ASP A 208 -1.34 12.90 0.09
N ILE A 209 -0.67 12.85 -1.06
CA ILE A 209 0.27 13.89 -1.47
C ILE A 209 -0.13 14.50 -2.81
N GLU A 210 0.34 15.71 -3.05
CA GLU A 210 0.39 16.34 -4.36
C GLU A 210 1.80 16.20 -4.91
N PHE A 211 1.91 15.60 -6.10
CA PHE A 211 3.15 15.32 -6.80
C PHE A 211 3.25 16.16 -8.06
N ASP A 212 4.40 16.78 -8.24
CA ASP A 212 4.76 17.47 -9.48
C ASP A 212 6.26 17.29 -9.77
N TYR A 213 6.74 17.75 -10.93
CA TYR A 213 8.13 17.70 -11.30
C TYR A 213 8.50 18.85 -12.24
N LYS A 214 9.78 19.21 -12.25
CA LYS A 214 10.36 20.20 -13.17
C LYS A 214 11.57 19.63 -13.87
N PHE A 215 11.80 20.07 -15.09
CA PHE A 215 13.00 19.75 -15.85
C PHE A 215 13.92 20.96 -15.98
N LEU A 216 15.22 20.71 -15.91
CA LEU A 216 16.26 21.68 -16.24
C LEU A 216 16.87 21.33 -17.59
N LYS A 217 17.01 22.34 -18.47
CA LYS A 217 17.70 22.21 -19.76
C LYS A 217 19.15 22.62 -19.61
N ARG A 218 20.04 21.90 -20.29
CA ARG A 218 21.40 22.35 -20.61
C ARG A 218 21.53 22.33 -22.13
N GLY A 219 21.64 23.53 -22.74
CA GLY A 219 21.53 23.68 -24.19
C GLY A 219 20.13 23.28 -24.70
N LYS A 220 20.08 22.44 -25.73
CA LYS A 220 18.82 21.98 -26.34
C LYS A 220 18.17 20.77 -25.62
N ALA A 221 18.91 20.07 -24.75
CA ALA A 221 18.45 18.83 -24.09
C ALA A 221 18.04 19.06 -22.67
N PHE A 222 17.04 18.31 -22.24
CA PHE A 222 16.69 18.16 -20.80
C PHE A 222 17.73 17.28 -20.12
N SER A 223 18.36 17.79 -19.07
CA SER A 223 19.49 17.14 -18.41
C SER A 223 19.19 16.69 -17.00
N HIS A 224 18.36 17.44 -16.28
CA HIS A 224 18.05 17.18 -14.86
C HIS A 224 16.55 17.24 -14.61
N ILE A 225 16.14 16.59 -13.54
CA ILE A 225 14.77 16.58 -13.02
C ILE A 225 14.78 16.98 -11.54
N LYS A 226 13.72 17.63 -11.09
CA LYS A 226 13.45 17.93 -9.69
C LYS A 226 12.02 17.50 -9.38
N ILE A 227 11.84 16.63 -8.41
CA ILE A 227 10.53 16.21 -7.89
C ILE A 227 10.06 17.25 -6.89
N LEU A 228 8.78 17.58 -6.96
CA LEU A 228 8.05 18.40 -6.00
C LEU A 228 6.98 17.56 -5.33
N CYS A 229 6.86 17.70 -4.03
CA CYS A 229 5.91 16.92 -3.23
C CYS A 229 5.38 17.76 -2.07
N TYR A 230 4.07 17.83 -1.93
CA TYR A 230 3.40 18.55 -0.85
C TYR A 230 2.38 17.63 -0.18
N ASN A 231 2.20 17.78 1.13
CA ASN A 231 1.11 17.11 1.83
C ASN A 231 -0.22 17.77 1.40
N ASP A 232 -1.15 16.98 0.94
CA ASP A 232 -2.50 17.45 0.64
C ASP A 232 -3.44 17.05 1.78
N LEU A 233 -3.54 17.93 2.77
CA LEU A 233 -4.40 17.74 3.94
C LEU A 233 -5.89 17.62 3.58
N SER A 234 -6.31 18.13 2.41
CA SER A 234 -7.69 18.04 1.94
C SER A 234 -8.03 16.63 1.48
N LYS A 235 -7.04 15.90 0.96
CA LYS A 235 -7.20 14.52 0.46
C LYS A 235 -7.23 13.46 1.54
N GLY A 236 -6.69 13.73 2.72
CA GLY A 236 -6.85 12.84 3.88
C GLY A 236 -8.32 12.56 4.21
N LYS A 237 -9.21 13.55 4.03
CA LYS A 237 -10.67 13.38 4.11
C LYS A 237 -11.25 12.64 2.90
N GLN A 238 -10.69 12.82 1.71
CA GLN A 238 -11.17 12.19 0.46
C GLN A 238 -10.74 10.73 0.34
N LEU A 239 -9.57 10.36 0.85
CA LEU A 239 -9.15 8.95 0.93
C LEU A 239 -10.04 8.15 1.89
N THR A 240 -10.50 8.78 2.96
CA THR A 240 -11.52 8.18 3.85
C THR A 240 -12.86 8.01 3.12
N LEU A 241 -13.21 8.90 2.18
CA LEU A 241 -14.41 8.80 1.35
C LEU A 241 -14.26 7.78 0.21
N ASN A 242 -13.08 7.64 -0.39
CA ASN A 242 -12.82 6.61 -1.40
C ASN A 242 -12.73 5.19 -0.80
N LEU A 243 -12.44 5.07 0.49
CA LEU A 243 -12.62 3.82 1.24
C LEU A 243 -14.11 3.41 1.32
N GLN A 244 -15.05 4.36 1.15
CA GLN A 244 -16.49 4.04 1.02
C GLN A 244 -16.80 3.27 -0.26
N GLU A 245 -15.97 3.34 -1.28
CA GLU A 245 -16.08 2.53 -2.52
C GLU A 245 -15.28 1.21 -2.44
N SER A 246 -14.56 0.94 -1.33
CA SER A 246 -13.87 -0.34 -1.19
C SER A 246 -14.88 -1.49 -1.12
N PRO A 247 -14.57 -2.66 -1.70
CA PRO A 247 -15.48 -3.82 -1.62
C PRO A 247 -15.89 -4.19 -0.19
N LYS A 248 -15.02 -3.96 0.79
CA LYS A 248 -15.32 -4.19 2.21
C LYS A 248 -16.35 -3.18 2.73
N ILE A 249 -16.20 -1.91 2.39
CA ILE A 249 -17.16 -0.87 2.77
C ILE A 249 -18.48 -1.08 2.03
N GLN A 250 -18.46 -1.43 0.74
CA GLN A 250 -19.66 -1.81 0.00
C GLN A 250 -20.33 -3.02 0.63
N LEU A 251 -19.58 -4.06 1.02
CA LEU A 251 -20.10 -5.24 1.69
C LEU A 251 -20.69 -4.87 3.06
N ASN A 252 -19.97 -4.08 3.85
CA ASN A 252 -20.43 -3.61 5.15
C ASN A 252 -21.68 -2.72 5.00
N THR A 253 -21.67 -1.78 4.06
CA THR A 253 -22.83 -0.94 3.74
C THR A 253 -24.01 -1.81 3.33
N LYS A 254 -23.79 -2.78 2.44
CA LYS A 254 -24.84 -3.72 2.01
C LYS A 254 -25.37 -4.54 3.20
N THR A 255 -24.52 -4.97 4.12
CA THR A 255 -24.88 -5.69 5.35
C THR A 255 -25.77 -4.84 6.24
N VAL A 256 -25.46 -3.54 6.39
CA VAL A 256 -26.28 -2.61 7.19
C VAL A 256 -27.60 -2.30 6.48
N VAL A 257 -27.59 -2.08 5.16
CA VAL A 257 -28.81 -1.86 4.37
C VAL A 257 -29.74 -3.08 4.43
N LEU A 258 -29.20 -4.30 4.30
CA LEU A 258 -29.97 -5.54 4.46
C LEU A 258 -30.53 -5.72 5.89
N SER A 259 -30.02 -4.98 6.86
CA SER A 259 -30.59 -4.90 8.21
C SER A 259 -31.66 -3.82 8.36
N GLY A 260 -32.12 -3.21 7.24
CA GLY A 260 -33.22 -2.28 7.16
C GLY A 260 -32.85 -0.79 7.27
N PHE A 261 -31.58 -0.44 7.28
CA PHE A 261 -31.12 0.96 7.32
C PHE A 261 -31.09 1.57 5.91
N SER A 262 -31.32 2.88 5.82
CA SER A 262 -31.11 3.64 4.56
C SER A 262 -29.61 3.69 4.21
N GLU A 263 -29.27 3.87 2.94
CA GLU A 263 -27.89 4.00 2.46
C GLU A 263 -27.12 5.11 3.22
N LYS A 264 -27.78 6.23 3.49
CA LYS A 264 -27.19 7.35 4.24
C LYS A 264 -26.87 6.99 5.70
N GLN A 265 -27.72 6.23 6.35
CA GLN A 265 -27.47 5.70 7.70
C GLN A 265 -26.41 4.59 7.68
N ALA A 266 -26.48 3.71 6.70
CA ALA A 266 -25.47 2.66 6.52
C ALA A 266 -24.07 3.23 6.32
N ALA A 267 -23.92 4.27 5.50
CA ALA A 267 -22.64 4.97 5.33
C ALA A 267 -22.09 5.53 6.66
N LYS A 268 -22.95 6.14 7.49
CA LYS A 268 -22.54 6.64 8.82
C LYS A 268 -22.13 5.51 9.76
N ILE A 269 -22.89 4.42 9.84
CA ILE A 269 -22.59 3.27 10.69
C ILE A 269 -21.27 2.63 10.26
N VAL A 270 -21.05 2.46 8.95
CA VAL A 270 -19.82 1.86 8.43
C VAL A 270 -18.61 2.75 8.69
N ALA A 271 -18.75 4.06 8.57
CA ALA A 271 -17.67 5.01 8.83
C ALA A 271 -17.31 5.13 10.31
N ASN A 272 -18.29 5.07 11.23
CA ASN A 272 -18.10 5.45 12.63
C ASN A 272 -18.22 4.31 13.63
N GLY A 273 -18.74 3.14 13.24
CA GLY A 273 -19.00 2.11 14.26
C GLY A 273 -19.47 0.76 13.73
N PHE A 274 -19.03 0.31 12.58
CA PHE A 274 -19.42 -0.98 12.01
C PHE A 274 -19.14 -2.19 12.93
N PRO A 275 -17.96 -2.30 13.58
CA PRO A 275 -17.71 -3.42 14.51
C PRO A 275 -18.71 -3.45 15.68
N PHE A 276 -19.03 -2.28 16.24
CA PHE A 276 -20.03 -2.16 17.29
C PHE A 276 -21.43 -2.55 16.78
N PHE A 277 -21.79 -2.15 15.56
CA PHE A 277 -23.04 -2.55 14.93
C PHE A 277 -23.15 -4.09 14.79
N GLU A 278 -22.09 -4.74 14.31
CA GLU A 278 -22.06 -6.20 14.15
C GLU A 278 -22.21 -6.92 15.50
N GLU A 279 -21.51 -6.43 16.52
CA GLU A 279 -21.59 -6.99 17.88
C GLU A 279 -23.00 -6.89 18.45
N GLU A 280 -23.62 -5.69 18.37
CA GLU A 280 -24.97 -5.47 18.88
C GLU A 280 -26.04 -6.24 18.07
N LYS A 281 -25.87 -6.34 16.76
CA LYS A 281 -26.72 -7.18 15.91
C LYS A 281 -26.62 -8.65 16.31
N LYS A 282 -25.42 -9.17 16.60
CA LYS A 282 -25.20 -10.54 17.05
C LYS A 282 -25.83 -10.80 18.42
N LYS A 283 -25.69 -9.87 19.37
CA LYS A 283 -26.33 -9.94 20.69
C LYS A 283 -27.85 -9.93 20.58
N MET A 284 -28.39 -9.03 19.76
CA MET A 284 -29.84 -8.96 19.50
C MET A 284 -30.39 -10.28 18.96
N LEU A 285 -29.73 -10.84 17.94
CA LEU A 285 -30.15 -12.12 17.36
C LEU A 285 -30.09 -13.27 18.39
N ALA A 286 -29.05 -13.32 19.21
CA ALA A 286 -28.92 -14.30 20.28
C ALA A 286 -30.04 -14.18 21.36
N ASP A 287 -30.40 -12.94 21.75
CA ASP A 287 -31.47 -12.66 22.71
C ASP A 287 -32.84 -13.05 22.14
N ILE A 288 -33.08 -12.84 20.85
CA ILE A 288 -34.32 -13.29 20.17
C ILE A 288 -34.38 -14.81 20.11
N THR A 289 -33.30 -15.47 19.68
CA THR A 289 -33.24 -16.93 19.52
C THR A 289 -33.38 -17.66 20.85
N SER A 290 -32.84 -17.09 21.95
CA SER A 290 -32.94 -17.65 23.29
C SER A 290 -34.25 -17.31 24.01
N GLY A 291 -35.15 -16.55 23.37
CA GLY A 291 -36.40 -16.10 23.98
C GLY A 291 -36.25 -15.05 25.08
N LYS A 292 -35.06 -14.50 25.30
CA LYS A 292 -34.79 -13.48 26.32
C LYS A 292 -35.47 -12.15 26.04
N LYS A 293 -35.63 -11.80 24.76
CA LYS A 293 -36.28 -10.55 24.32
C LYS A 293 -37.17 -10.82 23.13
N LYS A 294 -38.35 -10.22 23.15
CA LYS A 294 -39.23 -10.12 21.99
C LYS A 294 -38.99 -8.75 21.33
N ILE A 295 -38.42 -8.75 20.14
CA ILE A 295 -38.15 -7.54 19.41
C ILE A 295 -38.92 -7.59 18.10
N ASP A 296 -39.96 -6.77 18.00
CA ASP A 296 -40.85 -6.75 16.83
C ASP A 296 -40.23 -5.97 15.65
N ASN A 297 -39.39 -4.98 15.92
CA ASN A 297 -38.68 -4.21 14.88
C ASN A 297 -37.18 -4.15 15.21
N THR A 298 -36.42 -5.01 14.56
CA THR A 298 -34.95 -5.13 14.73
C THR A 298 -34.21 -3.89 14.29
N THR A 299 -34.64 -3.23 13.21
CA THR A 299 -34.03 -1.99 12.69
C THR A 299 -34.21 -0.84 13.67
N ALA A 300 -35.44 -0.65 14.21
CA ALA A 300 -35.72 0.39 15.19
C ALA A 300 -34.93 0.17 16.50
N TYR A 301 -34.77 -1.08 16.92
CA TYR A 301 -33.97 -1.46 18.08
C TYR A 301 -32.50 -1.07 17.89
N LEU A 302 -31.88 -1.48 16.79
CA LEU A 302 -30.50 -1.14 16.46
C LEU A 302 -30.30 0.35 16.23
N THR A 303 -31.28 1.05 15.63
CA THR A 303 -31.21 2.51 15.44
C THR A 303 -31.07 3.25 16.76
N LYS A 304 -31.87 2.89 17.78
CA LYS A 304 -31.78 3.48 19.13
C LYS A 304 -30.40 3.28 19.76
N ILE A 305 -29.83 2.09 19.60
CA ILE A 305 -28.49 1.77 20.14
C ILE A 305 -27.42 2.60 19.41
N MET A 306 -27.48 2.70 18.08
CA MET A 306 -26.53 3.48 17.28
C MET A 306 -26.60 4.98 17.60
N GLN A 307 -27.83 5.51 17.82
CA GLN A 307 -28.04 6.90 18.25
C GLN A 307 -27.50 7.15 19.67
N ALA A 308 -27.78 6.26 20.62
CA ALA A 308 -27.28 6.36 21.99
C ALA A 308 -25.74 6.34 22.04
N LYS A 309 -25.08 5.70 21.08
CA LYS A 309 -23.61 5.64 20.94
C LYS A 309 -23.04 6.82 20.13
N GLY A 310 -23.89 7.70 19.58
CA GLY A 310 -23.46 8.83 18.76
C GLY A 310 -22.94 8.47 17.36
N ILE A 311 -23.35 7.29 16.85
CA ILE A 311 -22.95 6.80 15.53
C ILE A 311 -23.91 7.28 14.43
N LEU A 312 -25.19 7.45 14.75
CA LEU A 312 -26.27 7.97 13.88
C LEU A 312 -26.76 9.39 14.30
#